data_8cd6f9c4ed4b8ea4e7d8ce0ca5a60b12
#
_entry.id   8cd6f9c4ed4b8ea4e7d8ce0ca5a60b12
#
_cell.length_a   1.000
_cell.length_b   1.000
_cell.length_c   1.000
_cell.angle_alpha   90.00
_cell.angle_beta   90.00
_cell.angle_gamma   90.00
#
_symmetry.space_group_name_H-M   'P 1'
#
loop_
_entity.id
_entity.type
_entity.pdbx_description
1 polymer ?
#
loop_
_entity_poly.entity_id
_entity_poly.type
_entity_poly.pdbx_seq_one_letter_code
_entity_poly.pdbx_strand_id
1 'polypeptide(L)'
;QAATPSWVMPEILAAAKAEGELTVYSSTNEQEALPLLKLFQDVTGVKINFIRGAEAALTSRIMTETRAGQSSWDIVASTVVSRLPPQMTKQFDPPEARNLRPEARDPDRRWYGVYAAYNAPAYNTALIKAEDLPKTYEEFLQKKQWAGRVAMDTSDREWMIGMFKHFGEQRGRKLLQDLVRELNPVIVDGHLALARAMAAGEYMVTLSNYTMLSSNMQLTGAPLEFFP
;
A
#
# COMPACT_ATOMS: atom_id res chain seq x y z
N GLN A 1 -11.88 -31.51 -15.18
CA GLN A 1 -12.21 -30.46 -14.16
C GLN A 1 -11.07 -30.41 -13.18
N ALA A 2 -10.48 -29.24 -12.97
CA ALA A 2 -9.49 -29.06 -11.90
C ALA A 2 -10.15 -29.40 -10.56
N ALA A 3 -9.42 -30.11 -9.70
CA ALA A 3 -9.92 -30.44 -8.36
C ALA A 3 -10.21 -29.15 -7.59
N THR A 4 -11.35 -29.10 -6.91
CA THR A 4 -11.68 -27.95 -6.04
C THR A 4 -10.60 -27.79 -4.96
N PRO A 5 -9.97 -26.64 -4.83
CA PRO A 5 -8.93 -26.44 -3.83
C PRO A 5 -9.45 -26.69 -2.40
N SER A 6 -8.58 -27.18 -1.53
CA SER A 6 -8.92 -27.54 -0.15
C SER A 6 -9.40 -26.39 0.73
N TRP A 7 -9.11 -25.15 0.33
CA TRP A 7 -9.57 -23.94 1.02
C TRP A 7 -11.02 -23.54 0.68
N VAL A 8 -11.61 -24.17 -0.36
CA VAL A 8 -12.99 -23.89 -0.75
C VAL A 8 -13.94 -24.74 0.09
N MET A 9 -14.80 -24.08 0.84
CA MET A 9 -15.88 -24.72 1.59
C MET A 9 -17.13 -24.81 0.70
N PRO A 10 -17.59 -26.04 0.36
CA PRO A 10 -18.64 -26.22 -0.65
C PRO A 10 -19.97 -25.52 -0.33
N GLU A 11 -20.37 -25.51 0.95
CA GLU A 11 -21.59 -24.86 1.41
C GLU A 11 -21.52 -23.34 1.28
N ILE A 12 -20.37 -22.73 1.59
CA ILE A 12 -20.13 -21.30 1.45
C ILE A 12 -20.07 -20.94 -0.04
N LEU A 13 -19.39 -21.77 -0.86
CA LEU A 13 -19.32 -21.53 -2.30
C LEU A 13 -20.71 -21.59 -2.95
N ALA A 14 -21.57 -22.51 -2.53
CA ALA A 14 -22.93 -22.57 -3.05
C ALA A 14 -23.73 -21.30 -2.72
N ALA A 15 -23.65 -20.81 -1.50
CA ALA A 15 -24.28 -19.55 -1.10
C ALA A 15 -23.71 -18.35 -1.88
N ALA A 16 -22.38 -18.23 -1.99
CA ALA A 16 -21.72 -17.16 -2.73
C ALA A 16 -22.11 -17.16 -4.23
N LYS A 17 -22.26 -18.33 -4.85
CA LYS A 17 -22.75 -18.43 -6.22
C LYS A 17 -24.20 -18.00 -6.37
N ALA A 18 -25.03 -18.24 -5.37
CA ALA A 18 -26.43 -17.79 -5.36
C ALA A 18 -26.53 -16.27 -5.21
N GLU A 19 -25.61 -15.62 -4.47
CA GLU A 19 -25.51 -14.16 -4.38
C GLU A 19 -24.97 -13.53 -5.68
N GLY A 20 -24.08 -14.24 -6.40
CA GLY A 20 -23.64 -13.92 -7.75
C GLY A 20 -22.42 -13.02 -7.87
N GLU A 21 -22.22 -12.03 -7.01
CA GLU A 21 -21.15 -11.04 -7.11
C GLU A 21 -20.53 -10.72 -5.75
N LEU A 22 -19.23 -10.46 -5.75
CA LEU A 22 -18.45 -9.98 -4.61
C LEU A 22 -17.83 -8.62 -4.95
N THR A 23 -18.13 -7.58 -4.19
CA THR A 23 -17.55 -6.25 -4.38
C THR A 23 -16.34 -6.03 -3.48
N VAL A 24 -15.20 -5.75 -4.08
CA VAL A 24 -13.91 -5.52 -3.40
C VAL A 24 -13.48 -4.06 -3.58
N TYR A 25 -13.41 -3.31 -2.48
CA TYR A 25 -12.77 -2.00 -2.44
C TYR A 25 -11.30 -2.15 -2.07
N SER A 26 -10.38 -1.60 -2.88
CA SER A 26 -8.95 -1.81 -2.64
C SER A 26 -8.09 -0.60 -2.99
N SER A 27 -7.04 -0.39 -2.21
CA SER A 27 -5.94 0.50 -2.57
C SER A 27 -4.80 -0.21 -3.31
N THR A 28 -4.85 -1.53 -3.45
CA THR A 28 -3.88 -2.31 -4.22
C THR A 28 -3.97 -1.97 -5.71
N ASN A 29 -2.84 -1.91 -6.38
CA ASN A 29 -2.79 -1.61 -7.81
C ASN A 29 -3.46 -2.72 -8.62
N GLU A 30 -4.10 -2.34 -9.71
CA GLU A 30 -4.80 -3.27 -10.60
C GLU A 30 -3.88 -4.36 -11.15
N GLN A 31 -2.64 -4.02 -11.49
CA GLN A 31 -1.64 -4.98 -11.99
C GLN A 31 -1.34 -6.11 -11.00
N GLU A 32 -1.49 -5.84 -9.71
CA GLU A 32 -1.26 -6.82 -8.63
C GLU A 32 -2.56 -7.51 -8.22
N ALA A 33 -3.65 -6.77 -8.11
CA ALA A 33 -4.93 -7.29 -7.64
C ALA A 33 -5.66 -8.15 -8.68
N LEU A 34 -5.73 -7.69 -9.94
CA LEU A 34 -6.56 -8.35 -10.94
C LEU A 34 -6.14 -9.79 -11.25
N PRO A 35 -4.85 -10.16 -11.35
CA PRO A 35 -4.46 -11.56 -11.54
C PRO A 35 -4.92 -12.47 -10.40
N LEU A 36 -4.81 -12.00 -9.14
CA LEU A 36 -5.27 -12.75 -7.97
C LEU A 36 -6.79 -12.91 -7.95
N LEU A 37 -7.50 -11.83 -8.21
CA LEU A 37 -8.97 -11.83 -8.24
C LEU A 37 -9.50 -12.69 -9.39
N LYS A 38 -8.83 -12.66 -10.55
CA LYS A 38 -9.16 -13.54 -11.67
C LYS A 38 -8.99 -15.01 -11.29
N LEU A 39 -7.89 -15.38 -10.63
CA LEU A 39 -7.69 -16.74 -10.16
C LEU A 39 -8.83 -17.19 -9.24
N PHE A 40 -9.28 -16.32 -8.32
CA PHE A 40 -10.43 -16.60 -7.47
C PHE A 40 -11.71 -16.80 -8.29
N GLN A 41 -11.99 -15.93 -9.26
CA GLN A 41 -13.16 -16.07 -10.14
C GLN A 41 -13.13 -17.37 -10.94
N ASP A 42 -11.98 -17.72 -11.52
CA ASP A 42 -11.81 -18.92 -12.33
C ASP A 42 -12.06 -20.19 -11.51
N VAL A 43 -11.65 -20.19 -10.24
CA VAL A 43 -11.81 -21.33 -9.32
C VAL A 43 -13.23 -21.42 -8.76
N THR A 44 -13.80 -20.29 -8.37
CA THR A 44 -15.08 -20.25 -7.63
C THR A 44 -16.28 -20.04 -8.54
N GLY A 45 -16.11 -19.37 -9.67
CA GLY A 45 -17.20 -18.91 -10.54
C GLY A 45 -17.99 -17.73 -9.98
N VAL A 46 -17.55 -17.14 -8.86
CA VAL A 46 -18.14 -15.92 -8.27
C VAL A 46 -17.58 -14.70 -9.00
N LYS A 47 -18.43 -13.83 -9.52
CA LYS A 47 -18.02 -12.61 -10.19
C LYS A 47 -17.44 -11.63 -9.18
N ILE A 48 -16.34 -10.94 -9.53
CA ILE A 48 -15.75 -9.88 -8.71
C ILE A 48 -15.96 -8.52 -9.35
N ASN A 49 -16.51 -7.61 -8.58
CA ASN A 49 -16.57 -6.19 -8.87
C ASN A 49 -15.43 -5.49 -8.10
N PHE A 50 -14.35 -5.16 -8.82
CA PHE A 50 -13.16 -4.56 -8.22
C PHE A 50 -13.19 -3.04 -8.38
N ILE A 51 -13.17 -2.32 -7.25
CA ILE A 51 -13.16 -0.86 -7.22
C ILE A 51 -11.89 -0.39 -6.55
N ARG A 52 -10.99 0.15 -7.36
CA ARG A 52 -9.71 0.70 -6.93
C ARG A 52 -9.84 2.18 -6.59
N GLY A 53 -9.22 2.59 -5.48
CA GLY A 53 -9.06 4.00 -5.11
C GLY A 53 -7.80 4.22 -4.27
N ALA A 54 -7.29 5.45 -4.23
CA ALA A 54 -6.30 5.82 -3.24
C ALA A 54 -6.88 5.70 -1.83
N GLU A 55 -6.06 5.43 -0.82
CA GLU A 55 -6.50 5.14 0.55
C GLU A 55 -7.44 6.22 1.11
N ALA A 56 -7.09 7.50 0.93
CA ALA A 56 -7.91 8.61 1.41
C ALA A 56 -9.30 8.66 0.73
N ALA A 57 -9.34 8.45 -0.59
CA ALA A 57 -10.58 8.43 -1.36
C ALA A 57 -11.47 7.25 -0.96
N LEU A 58 -10.90 6.06 -0.79
CA LEU A 58 -11.63 4.88 -0.31
C LEU A 58 -12.18 5.10 1.10
N THR A 59 -11.38 5.66 2.01
CA THR A 59 -11.82 5.99 3.36
C THR A 59 -13.03 6.91 3.34
N SER A 60 -12.95 8.00 2.57
CA SER A 60 -14.03 8.97 2.44
C SER A 60 -15.29 8.35 1.87
N ARG A 61 -15.16 7.50 0.85
CA ARG A 61 -16.26 6.79 0.22
C ARG A 61 -16.95 5.84 1.19
N ILE A 62 -16.18 4.96 1.85
CA ILE A 62 -16.67 4.00 2.85
C ILE A 62 -17.44 4.73 3.95
N MET A 63 -16.87 5.81 4.50
CA MET A 63 -17.52 6.59 5.56
C MET A 63 -18.80 7.26 5.09
N THR A 64 -18.85 7.74 3.85
CA THR A 64 -20.04 8.38 3.26
C THR A 64 -21.16 7.36 3.04
N GLU A 65 -20.86 6.23 2.43
CA GLU A 65 -21.81 5.14 2.19
C GLU A 65 -22.38 4.61 3.52
N THR A 66 -21.52 4.39 4.50
CA THR A 66 -21.95 3.92 5.83
C THR A 66 -22.88 4.91 6.53
N ARG A 67 -22.58 6.23 6.48
CA ARG A 67 -23.46 7.26 7.04
C ARG A 67 -24.82 7.32 6.35
N ALA A 68 -24.86 6.98 5.07
CA ALA A 68 -26.11 6.89 4.29
C ALA A 68 -26.87 5.57 4.54
N GLY A 69 -26.37 4.68 5.42
CA GLY A 69 -26.97 3.37 5.67
C GLY A 69 -26.79 2.40 4.50
N GLN A 70 -25.83 2.68 3.61
CA GLN A 70 -25.50 1.85 2.45
C GLN A 70 -24.18 1.13 2.68
N SER A 71 -24.07 -0.11 2.19
CA SER A 71 -22.82 -0.85 2.09
C SER A 71 -22.75 -1.41 0.68
N SER A 72 -21.95 -0.76 -0.16
CA SER A 72 -21.75 -1.18 -1.56
C SER A 72 -20.51 -2.07 -1.71
N TRP A 73 -19.94 -2.53 -0.60
CA TRP A 73 -18.74 -3.35 -0.56
C TRP A 73 -18.90 -4.53 0.40
N ASP A 74 -18.28 -5.65 0.06
CA ASP A 74 -18.22 -6.86 0.87
C ASP A 74 -16.84 -6.99 1.54
N ILE A 75 -15.77 -6.63 0.80
CA ILE A 75 -14.39 -6.69 1.29
C ILE A 75 -13.69 -5.34 1.06
N VAL A 76 -12.91 -4.92 2.06
CA VAL A 76 -11.96 -3.81 1.94
C VAL A 76 -10.56 -4.37 2.07
N ALA A 77 -9.74 -4.21 1.01
CA ALA A 77 -8.33 -4.58 0.98
C ALA A 77 -7.46 -3.32 0.95
N SER A 78 -7.17 -2.75 2.12
CA SER A 78 -6.42 -1.51 2.30
C SER A 78 -5.86 -1.42 3.71
N THR A 79 -4.84 -0.62 3.92
CA THR A 79 -4.30 -0.32 5.26
C THR A 79 -5.30 0.40 6.17
N VAL A 80 -6.35 1.02 5.58
CA VAL A 80 -7.41 1.71 6.34
C VAL A 80 -8.22 0.79 7.24
N VAL A 81 -8.28 -0.52 6.94
CA VAL A 81 -9.17 -1.46 7.66
C VAL A 81 -8.92 -1.50 9.16
N SER A 82 -7.66 -1.37 9.60
CA SER A 82 -7.29 -1.34 11.02
C SER A 82 -7.81 -0.10 11.77
N ARG A 83 -8.31 0.89 11.05
CA ARG A 83 -8.82 2.17 11.58
C ARG A 83 -10.33 2.32 11.39
N LEU A 84 -10.98 1.38 10.71
CA LEU A 84 -12.43 1.41 10.58
C LEU A 84 -13.09 1.16 11.92
N PRO A 85 -14.18 1.87 12.24
CA PRO A 85 -14.98 1.58 13.45
C PRO A 85 -15.41 0.10 13.49
N PRO A 86 -15.35 -0.57 14.64
CA PRO A 86 -15.65 -2.00 14.76
C PRO A 86 -17.01 -2.42 14.20
N GLN A 87 -18.02 -1.54 14.27
CA GLN A 87 -19.35 -1.80 13.74
C GLN A 87 -19.41 -1.86 12.20
N MET A 88 -18.37 -1.39 11.52
CA MET A 88 -18.29 -1.42 10.07
C MET A 88 -17.65 -2.71 9.54
N THR A 89 -17.12 -3.54 10.41
CA THR A 89 -16.44 -4.79 10.05
C THR A 89 -17.08 -5.96 10.78
N LYS A 90 -17.19 -7.09 10.11
CA LYS A 90 -17.71 -8.34 10.69
C LYS A 90 -16.56 -9.16 11.26
N GLN A 91 -16.77 -9.79 12.39
CA GLN A 91 -15.85 -10.80 12.90
C GLN A 91 -15.94 -12.05 12.02
N PHE A 92 -14.81 -12.54 11.59
CA PHE A 92 -14.70 -13.73 10.79
C PHE A 92 -13.39 -14.45 11.10
N ASP A 93 -13.38 -15.76 11.11
CA ASP A 93 -12.20 -16.58 11.43
C ASP A 93 -11.89 -17.51 10.25
N PRO A 94 -11.17 -17.01 9.22
CA PRO A 94 -10.84 -17.85 8.07
C PRO A 94 -9.86 -18.96 8.51
N PRO A 95 -10.00 -20.19 8.02
CA PRO A 95 -9.15 -21.32 8.40
C PRO A 95 -7.65 -21.02 8.22
N GLU A 96 -7.29 -20.25 7.20
CA GLU A 96 -5.91 -19.90 6.88
C GLU A 96 -5.30 -18.84 7.82
N ALA A 97 -6.12 -18.14 8.59
CA ALA A 97 -5.65 -17.14 9.56
C ALA A 97 -4.67 -17.73 10.60
N ARG A 98 -4.78 -19.02 10.92
CA ARG A 98 -3.85 -19.73 11.83
C ARG A 98 -2.40 -19.70 11.35
N ASN A 99 -2.18 -19.56 10.04
CA ASN A 99 -0.86 -19.55 9.39
C ASN A 99 -0.23 -18.15 9.40
N LEU A 100 -0.99 -17.11 9.76
CA LEU A 100 -0.50 -15.74 9.83
C LEU A 100 0.26 -15.48 11.13
N ARG A 101 1.23 -14.59 11.07
CA ARG A 101 1.90 -14.07 12.27
C ARG A 101 0.88 -13.33 13.16
N PRO A 102 1.10 -13.31 14.48
CA PRO A 102 0.19 -12.58 15.41
C PRO A 102 -0.04 -11.12 15.00
N GLU A 103 1.01 -10.43 14.50
CA GLU A 103 0.94 -9.02 14.12
C GLU A 103 0.12 -8.79 12.83
N ALA A 104 -0.09 -9.84 12.05
CA ALA A 104 -0.90 -9.80 10.82
C ALA A 104 -2.36 -10.21 11.06
N ARG A 105 -2.80 -10.29 12.30
CA ARG A 105 -4.17 -10.64 12.70
C ARG A 105 -4.71 -9.63 13.70
N ASP A 106 -5.94 -9.21 13.49
CA ASP A 106 -6.66 -8.46 14.49
C ASP A 106 -7.02 -9.36 15.70
N PRO A 107 -6.75 -8.95 16.94
CA PRO A 107 -7.19 -9.68 18.13
C PRO A 107 -8.70 -9.95 18.15
N ASP A 108 -9.51 -9.03 17.61
CA ASP A 108 -10.97 -9.15 17.51
C ASP A 108 -11.44 -9.85 16.23
N ARG A 109 -10.51 -10.37 15.41
CA ARG A 109 -10.80 -11.11 14.17
C ARG A 109 -11.61 -10.33 13.12
N ARG A 110 -11.33 -9.03 12.96
CA ARG A 110 -12.04 -8.14 12.04
C ARG A 110 -11.25 -7.83 10.78
N TRP A 111 -9.93 -8.05 10.82
CA TRP A 111 -9.06 -7.92 9.66
C TRP A 111 -7.87 -8.88 9.73
N TYR A 112 -7.29 -9.13 8.56
CA TYR A 112 -6.14 -10.00 8.38
C TYR A 112 -5.19 -9.39 7.36
N GLY A 113 -3.88 -9.46 7.63
CA GLY A 113 -2.85 -9.03 6.70
C GLY A 113 -2.68 -10.05 5.59
N VAL A 114 -2.67 -9.58 4.34
CA VAL A 114 -2.45 -10.42 3.16
C VAL A 114 -1.05 -10.29 2.58
N TYR A 115 -0.40 -9.15 2.80
CA TYR A 115 1.01 -8.92 2.44
C TYR A 115 1.58 -7.80 3.30
N ALA A 116 2.92 -7.67 3.30
CA ALA A 116 3.64 -6.55 3.91
C ALA A 116 4.26 -5.69 2.80
N ALA A 117 4.03 -4.39 2.87
CA ALA A 117 4.72 -3.42 2.03
C ALA A 117 5.81 -2.72 2.85
N TYR A 118 7.01 -2.64 2.29
CA TYR A 118 8.14 -1.95 2.92
C TYR A 118 8.35 -0.60 2.24
N ASN A 119 8.54 0.43 3.05
CA ASN A 119 8.91 1.75 2.58
C ASN A 119 10.42 1.95 2.68
N ALA A 120 11.02 2.42 1.60
CA ALA A 120 12.41 2.85 1.55
C ALA A 120 12.53 4.08 0.65
N PRO A 121 13.58 4.88 0.80
CA PRO A 121 13.93 5.85 -0.22
C PRO A 121 14.15 5.13 -1.56
N ALA A 122 13.82 5.80 -2.66
CA ALA A 122 14.07 5.30 -4.00
C ALA A 122 14.71 6.40 -4.85
N TYR A 123 15.42 6.03 -5.90
CA TYR A 123 16.15 6.97 -6.75
C TYR A 123 16.08 6.58 -8.22
N ASN A 124 16.25 7.57 -9.09
CA ASN A 124 16.40 7.35 -10.52
C ASN A 124 17.86 7.03 -10.84
N THR A 125 18.14 5.81 -11.30
CA THR A 125 19.49 5.29 -11.56
C THR A 125 20.20 5.95 -12.74
N ALA A 126 19.44 6.64 -13.63
CA ALA A 126 20.02 7.43 -14.72
C ALA A 126 20.49 8.83 -14.25
N LEU A 127 20.03 9.29 -13.08
CA LEU A 127 20.33 10.62 -12.55
C LEU A 127 21.28 10.60 -11.36
N ILE A 128 21.30 9.51 -10.59
CA ILE A 128 22.16 9.35 -9.40
C ILE A 128 22.83 7.99 -9.46
N LYS A 129 24.11 7.97 -9.15
CA LYS A 129 24.86 6.72 -8.98
C LYS A 129 24.67 6.17 -7.57
N ALA A 130 24.70 4.86 -7.41
CA ALA A 130 24.54 4.20 -6.11
C ALA A 130 25.58 4.66 -5.07
N GLU A 131 26.81 4.95 -5.51
CA GLU A 131 27.90 5.43 -4.66
C GLU A 131 27.66 6.84 -4.07
N ASP A 132 26.78 7.64 -4.69
CA ASP A 132 26.43 8.99 -4.25
C ASP A 132 25.24 9.01 -3.28
N LEU A 133 24.61 7.86 -3.01
CA LEU A 133 23.46 7.77 -2.15
C LEU A 133 23.83 8.01 -0.67
N PRO A 134 22.99 8.76 0.09
CA PRO A 134 23.12 8.81 1.52
C PRO A 134 22.80 7.44 2.15
N LYS A 135 23.50 7.09 3.21
CA LYS A 135 23.32 5.83 3.94
C LYS A 135 22.31 5.95 5.07
N THR A 136 22.02 7.15 5.50
CA THR A 136 21.07 7.45 6.58
C THR A 136 20.20 8.64 6.19
N TYR A 137 19.06 8.79 6.87
CA TYR A 137 18.19 9.95 6.63
C TYR A 137 18.86 11.27 7.02
N GLU A 138 19.76 11.28 8.01
CA GLU A 138 20.52 12.46 8.37
C GLU A 138 21.49 12.91 7.27
N GLU A 139 22.07 11.97 6.52
CA GLU A 139 22.98 12.29 5.41
C GLU A 139 22.28 12.95 4.23
N PHE A 140 20.94 12.76 4.08
CA PHE A 140 20.17 13.53 3.10
C PHE A 140 20.30 15.04 3.30
N LEU A 141 20.47 15.50 4.55
CA LEU A 141 20.66 16.93 4.85
C LEU A 141 21.93 17.51 4.22
N GLN A 142 22.88 16.66 3.83
CA GLN A 142 24.11 17.06 3.13
C GLN A 142 23.91 17.18 1.61
N LYS A 143 22.79 16.68 1.08
CA LYS A 143 22.47 16.67 -0.35
C LYS A 143 21.63 17.89 -0.77
N LYS A 144 22.00 19.09 -0.31
CA LYS A 144 21.25 20.33 -0.58
C LYS A 144 21.07 20.63 -2.08
N GLN A 145 21.99 20.16 -2.92
CA GLN A 145 21.89 20.27 -4.38
C GLN A 145 20.71 19.49 -4.96
N TRP A 146 20.06 18.61 -4.19
CA TRP A 146 18.84 17.89 -4.60
C TRP A 146 17.55 18.64 -4.28
N ALA A 147 17.65 19.85 -3.67
CA ALA A 147 16.48 20.64 -3.31
C ALA A 147 15.56 20.86 -4.52
N GLY A 148 14.26 20.64 -4.31
CA GLY A 148 13.23 20.73 -5.36
C GLY A 148 13.22 19.56 -6.36
N ARG A 149 14.13 18.59 -6.24
CA ARG A 149 14.17 17.35 -7.04
C ARG A 149 13.96 16.10 -6.20
N VAL A 150 13.64 16.28 -4.95
CA VAL A 150 13.19 15.24 -4.02
C VAL A 150 11.68 15.26 -3.98
N ALA A 151 11.05 14.09 -3.87
CA ALA A 151 9.61 14.00 -3.76
C ALA A 151 9.18 13.14 -2.55
N MET A 152 7.93 13.31 -2.13
CA MET A 152 7.25 12.53 -1.08
C MET A 152 5.80 12.28 -1.48
N ASP A 153 5.19 11.26 -0.91
CA ASP A 153 3.77 10.99 -1.10
C ASP A 153 2.90 11.68 -0.04
N THR A 154 1.68 12.09 -0.41
CA THR A 154 0.70 12.68 0.51
C THR A 154 0.31 11.75 1.65
N SER A 155 0.43 10.42 1.47
CA SER A 155 0.04 9.38 2.42
C SER A 155 1.20 8.80 3.23
N ASP A 156 2.40 9.40 3.20
CA ASP A 156 3.63 8.93 3.89
C ASP A 156 3.55 8.96 5.44
N ARG A 157 2.35 8.96 5.98
CA ARG A 157 2.12 9.01 7.42
C ARG A 157 2.75 7.82 8.16
N GLU A 158 2.62 6.60 7.63
CA GLU A 158 3.14 5.41 8.28
C GLU A 158 4.68 5.42 8.31
N TRP A 159 5.31 5.91 7.24
CA TRP A 159 6.74 6.17 7.23
C TRP A 159 7.15 7.21 8.28
N MET A 160 6.43 8.33 8.40
CA MET A 160 6.71 9.34 9.44
C MET A 160 6.58 8.76 10.84
N ILE A 161 5.57 7.92 11.10
CA ILE A 161 5.43 7.20 12.38
C ILE A 161 6.63 6.27 12.62
N GLY A 162 7.11 5.59 11.59
CA GLY A 162 8.34 4.78 11.64
C GLY A 162 9.55 5.61 12.04
N MET A 163 9.71 6.79 11.46
CA MET A 163 10.79 7.74 11.82
C MET A 163 10.70 8.15 13.30
N PHE A 164 9.49 8.44 13.82
CA PHE A 164 9.32 8.79 15.23
C PHE A 164 9.62 7.61 16.17
N LYS A 165 9.24 6.41 15.78
CA LYS A 165 9.55 5.21 16.57
C LYS A 165 11.06 4.92 16.60
N HIS A 166 11.76 5.11 15.49
CA HIS A 166 13.18 4.82 15.36
C HIS A 166 14.06 5.87 16.06
N PHE A 167 13.82 7.15 15.82
CA PHE A 167 14.65 8.25 16.32
C PHE A 167 14.16 8.82 17.66
N GLY A 168 12.96 8.43 18.12
CA GLY A 168 12.23 9.12 19.17
C GLY A 168 11.46 10.34 18.61
N GLU A 169 10.33 10.68 19.21
CA GLU A 169 9.42 11.70 18.65
C GLU A 169 10.09 13.05 18.41
N GLN A 170 10.82 13.57 19.39
CA GLN A 170 11.44 14.89 19.29
C GLN A 170 12.51 14.96 18.18
N ARG A 171 13.42 13.97 18.16
CA ARG A 171 14.50 13.91 17.15
C ARG A 171 13.94 13.60 15.77
N GLY A 172 13.00 12.66 15.67
CA GLY A 172 12.36 12.29 14.39
C GLY A 172 11.61 13.48 13.80
N ARG A 173 10.85 14.21 14.61
CA ARG A 173 10.13 15.42 14.18
C ARG A 173 11.10 16.50 13.68
N LYS A 174 12.17 16.75 14.43
CA LYS A 174 13.20 17.70 14.02
C LYS A 174 13.85 17.30 12.70
N LEU A 175 14.22 16.02 12.54
CA LEU A 175 14.83 15.51 11.31
C LEU A 175 13.90 15.70 10.11
N LEU A 176 12.61 15.37 10.24
CA LEU A 176 11.64 15.59 9.16
C LEU A 176 11.48 17.06 8.79
N GLN A 177 11.44 17.95 9.79
CA GLN A 177 11.40 19.41 9.55
C GLN A 177 12.64 19.89 8.82
N ASP A 178 13.82 19.40 9.22
CA ASP A 178 15.08 19.76 8.57
C ASP A 178 15.14 19.24 7.12
N LEU A 179 14.70 17.98 6.88
CA LEU A 179 14.62 17.42 5.52
C LEU A 179 13.69 18.24 4.62
N VAL A 180 12.51 18.60 5.12
CA VAL A 180 11.58 19.47 4.36
C VAL A 180 12.19 20.83 4.07
N ARG A 181 12.82 21.46 5.05
CA ARG A 181 13.42 22.78 4.89
C ARG A 181 14.59 22.78 3.91
N GLU A 182 15.50 21.80 4.02
CA GLU A 182 16.75 21.77 3.23
C GLU A 182 16.52 21.22 1.81
N LEU A 183 15.63 20.25 1.65
CA LEU A 183 15.42 19.57 0.38
C LEU A 183 14.19 20.07 -0.39
N ASN A 184 13.30 20.81 0.27
CA ASN A 184 12.07 21.36 -0.33
C ASN A 184 11.35 20.29 -1.21
N PRO A 185 10.94 19.13 -0.64
CA PRO A 185 10.40 18.04 -1.43
C PRO A 185 9.05 18.41 -2.05
N VAL A 186 8.85 17.95 -3.27
CA VAL A 186 7.55 18.06 -3.94
C VAL A 186 6.61 16.98 -3.41
N ILE A 187 5.39 17.35 -3.10
CA ILE A 187 4.38 16.41 -2.61
C ILE A 187 3.54 15.92 -3.79
N VAL A 188 3.54 14.61 -3.99
CA VAL A 188 2.81 13.91 -5.07
C VAL A 188 1.68 13.11 -4.45
N ASP A 189 0.54 13.00 -5.13
CA ASP A 189 -0.58 12.19 -4.66
C ASP A 189 -0.56 10.79 -5.27
N GLY A 190 -0.17 9.82 -4.45
CA GLY A 190 -0.13 8.40 -4.76
C GLY A 190 1.25 7.86 -5.14
N HIS A 191 1.69 6.86 -4.37
CA HIS A 191 2.99 6.19 -4.53
C HIS A 191 3.28 5.68 -5.95
N LEU A 192 2.26 5.20 -6.69
CA LEU A 192 2.45 4.76 -8.06
C LEU A 192 2.70 5.95 -9.01
N ALA A 193 1.99 7.07 -8.80
CA ALA A 193 2.22 8.29 -9.56
C ALA A 193 3.62 8.84 -9.30
N LEU A 194 4.03 8.86 -8.02
CA LEU A 194 5.38 9.23 -7.60
C LEU A 194 6.45 8.35 -8.27
N ALA A 195 6.30 7.03 -8.25
CA ALA A 195 7.26 6.10 -8.89
C ALA A 195 7.37 6.34 -10.40
N ARG A 196 6.24 6.60 -11.08
CA ARG A 196 6.23 6.93 -12.52
C ARG A 196 6.93 8.24 -12.83
N ALA A 197 6.67 9.28 -12.06
CA ALA A 197 7.32 10.57 -12.20
C ALA A 197 8.85 10.47 -11.98
N MET A 198 9.27 9.68 -10.99
CA MET A 198 10.68 9.37 -10.77
C MET A 198 11.30 8.60 -11.94
N ALA A 199 10.63 7.57 -12.46
CA ALA A 199 11.11 6.83 -13.63
C ALA A 199 11.22 7.71 -14.87
N ALA A 200 10.33 8.70 -15.03
CA ALA A 200 10.40 9.70 -16.09
C ALA A 200 11.49 10.77 -15.89
N GLY A 201 12.15 10.80 -14.73
CA GLY A 201 13.22 11.75 -14.40
C GLY A 201 12.74 13.13 -13.91
N GLU A 202 11.46 13.26 -13.59
CA GLU A 202 10.91 14.51 -12.99
C GLU A 202 11.52 14.76 -11.61
N TYR A 203 11.69 13.69 -10.83
CA TYR A 203 12.35 13.70 -9.53
C TYR A 203 13.52 12.74 -9.51
N MET A 204 14.54 13.08 -8.74
CA MET A 204 15.76 12.26 -8.61
C MET A 204 15.63 11.19 -7.53
N VAL A 205 14.98 11.56 -6.41
CA VAL A 205 14.89 10.77 -5.18
C VAL A 205 13.53 10.98 -4.55
N THR A 206 13.01 9.94 -3.91
CA THR A 206 11.94 10.07 -2.91
C THR A 206 12.48 9.66 -1.54
N LEU A 207 12.00 10.32 -0.48
CA LEU A 207 12.34 9.97 0.89
C LEU A 207 11.63 8.69 1.37
N SER A 208 10.53 8.35 0.73
CA SER A 208 9.75 7.14 1.02
C SER A 208 8.96 6.71 -0.23
N ASN A 209 9.02 5.44 -0.55
CA ASN A 209 8.11 4.79 -1.49
C ASN A 209 8.06 3.28 -1.21
N TYR A 210 7.05 2.60 -1.73
CA TYR A 210 6.98 1.15 -1.60
C TYR A 210 8.05 0.49 -2.46
N THR A 211 8.90 -0.33 -1.84
CA THR A 211 10.01 -1.02 -2.53
C THR A 211 9.52 -1.88 -3.71
N MET A 212 8.36 -2.51 -3.58
CA MET A 212 7.77 -3.32 -4.64
C MET A 212 7.44 -2.51 -5.90
N LEU A 213 7.08 -1.22 -5.79
CA LEU A 213 6.83 -0.37 -6.96
C LEU A 213 8.12 -0.14 -7.74
N SER A 214 9.21 0.18 -7.04
CA SER A 214 10.52 0.34 -7.66
C SER A 214 10.96 -0.95 -8.34
N SER A 215 10.86 -2.10 -7.66
CA SER A 215 11.22 -3.41 -8.21
C SER A 215 10.39 -3.78 -9.44
N ASN A 216 9.07 -3.60 -9.39
CA ASN A 216 8.20 -3.91 -10.51
C ASN A 216 8.50 -3.04 -11.75
N MET A 217 8.81 -1.77 -11.54
CA MET A 217 9.18 -0.87 -12.62
C MET A 217 10.57 -1.20 -13.18
N GLN A 218 11.53 -1.56 -12.32
CA GLN A 218 12.86 -2.02 -12.72
C GLN A 218 12.77 -3.28 -13.61
N LEU A 219 11.91 -4.23 -13.27
CA LEU A 219 11.68 -5.44 -14.09
C LEU A 219 11.18 -5.11 -15.51
N THR A 220 10.55 -3.96 -15.71
CA THR A 220 10.12 -3.47 -17.03
C THR A 220 11.11 -2.52 -17.70
N GLY A 221 12.30 -2.38 -17.12
CA GLY A 221 13.40 -1.57 -17.68
C GLY A 221 13.39 -0.10 -17.27
N ALA A 222 12.54 0.31 -16.32
CA ALA A 222 12.57 1.68 -15.81
C ALA A 222 13.85 1.95 -15.00
N PRO A 223 14.46 3.15 -15.09
CA PRO A 223 15.67 3.50 -14.34
C PRO A 223 15.32 3.88 -12.89
N LEU A 224 14.74 2.96 -12.14
CA LEU A 224 14.27 3.19 -10.78
C LEU A 224 14.72 2.06 -9.86
N GLU A 225 15.27 2.41 -8.72
CA GLU A 225 15.68 1.46 -7.69
C GLU A 225 15.41 2.03 -6.29
N PHE A 226 15.15 1.17 -5.31
CA PHE A 226 15.08 1.58 -3.91
C PHE A 226 16.49 1.52 -3.28
N PHE A 227 16.71 2.26 -2.21
CA PHE A 227 17.98 2.26 -1.49
C PHE A 227 18.22 0.88 -0.85
N PRO A 228 19.49 0.40 -0.88
CA PRO A 228 19.87 -0.88 -0.32
C PRO A 228 19.77 -0.95 1.20
#